data_73abfbd94463c2f97d0e34ef25cc8a14
#
_entry.id   73abfbd94463c2f97d0e34ef25cc8a14
#
_cell.length_a   1.000
_cell.length_b   1.000
_cell.length_c   1.000
_cell.angle_alpha   90.00
_cell.angle_beta   90.00
_cell.angle_gamma   90.00
#
_symmetry.space_group_name_H-M   'P 1'
#
loop_
_entity.id
_entity.type
_entity.pdbx_description
1 polymer ?
#
loop_
_entity_poly.entity_id
_entity_poly.type
_entity_poly.pdbx_seq_one_letter_code
_entity_poly.pdbx_strand_id
1 'polypeptide(L)'
;RDIVAEQSAATSDEAREAVAARRADLLLAAMTIEQKMQQLTGSMPEILHELPECYGARHVGAIPELDIPTFRITNGPVGVGQNDCVAASLAEDVKSGKASFSIAYTHPSSAQATALPSAMGVAASFEPGVAAAFGDVIATEMNNLALHVFEAPGVNMARIPVLGRNFEYFGEDPYLTGVMGVAEIKAIQSQNLIGMAKHFVGNEQEANRQRIQTTIDNQVLREMYLLPFEMAVKDGKVASIMCAYNYVNGVHSCENDELLNNVLRKDWGFTGYVQSDFFAIKSTVGTLKGGLDHEMPIPQFWSPKNLQAALDAGTLSAVSYTHLRAHET
;
A
#
# COMPACT_ATOMS: atom_id res chain seq x y z
N ARG A 1 -12.40 16.17 18.68
CA ARG A 1 -12.07 15.46 19.96
C ARG A 1 -13.20 14.51 20.38
N ASP A 2 -14.46 14.89 20.24
CA ASP A 2 -15.59 14.03 20.65
C ASP A 2 -15.69 12.74 19.81
N ILE A 3 -15.42 12.78 18.51
CA ILE A 3 -15.48 11.63 17.62
C ILE A 3 -14.37 10.59 17.89
N VAL A 4 -13.19 11.01 18.38
CA VAL A 4 -12.11 10.09 18.79
C VAL A 4 -12.52 9.31 20.04
N ALA A 5 -13.17 9.97 21.01
CA ALA A 5 -13.72 9.31 22.20
C ALA A 5 -14.83 8.31 21.80
N GLU A 6 -15.67 8.67 20.83
CA GLU A 6 -16.71 7.81 20.29
C GLU A 6 -16.13 6.57 19.58
N GLN A 7 -15.06 6.73 18.80
CA GLN A 7 -14.35 5.62 18.16
C GLN A 7 -13.76 4.66 19.19
N SER A 8 -13.15 5.20 20.25
CA SER A 8 -12.59 4.40 21.34
C SER A 8 -13.67 3.66 22.15
N ALA A 9 -14.89 4.17 22.19
CA ALA A 9 -16.03 3.58 22.89
C ALA A 9 -16.81 2.55 22.05
N ALA A 10 -16.55 2.46 20.75
CA ALA A 10 -17.23 1.53 19.85
C ALA A 10 -16.85 0.08 20.15
N THR A 11 -17.84 -0.77 20.39
CA THR A 11 -17.65 -2.15 20.86
C THR A 11 -17.73 -3.20 19.74
N SER A 12 -18.18 -2.83 18.54
CA SER A 12 -18.23 -3.72 17.37
C SER A 12 -17.41 -3.15 16.22
N ASP A 13 -16.93 -4.00 15.31
CA ASP A 13 -16.18 -3.58 14.13
C ASP A 13 -17.02 -2.69 13.22
N GLU A 14 -18.29 -3.02 13.01
CA GLU A 14 -19.22 -2.20 12.23
C GLU A 14 -19.41 -0.79 12.83
N ALA A 15 -19.50 -0.68 14.17
CA ALA A 15 -19.58 0.60 14.84
C ALA A 15 -18.28 1.41 14.71
N ARG A 16 -17.12 0.75 14.79
CA ARG A 16 -15.81 1.38 14.58
C ARG A 16 -15.67 1.90 13.16
N GLU A 17 -16.02 1.11 12.15
CA GLU A 17 -15.99 1.52 10.75
C GLU A 17 -16.91 2.71 10.48
N ALA A 18 -18.13 2.71 11.03
CA ALA A 18 -19.06 3.82 10.86
C ALA A 18 -18.55 5.12 11.49
N VAL A 19 -17.90 5.04 12.66
CA VAL A 19 -17.29 6.22 13.31
C VAL A 19 -16.05 6.68 12.53
N ALA A 20 -15.21 5.75 12.06
CA ALA A 20 -14.05 6.08 11.25
C ALA A 20 -14.43 6.78 9.93
N ALA A 21 -15.45 6.26 9.21
CA ALA A 21 -15.97 6.90 8.00
C ALA A 21 -16.46 8.34 8.27
N ARG A 22 -17.20 8.54 9.36
CA ARG A 22 -17.68 9.88 9.74
C ARG A 22 -16.54 10.83 10.15
N ARG A 23 -15.50 10.30 10.79
CA ARG A 23 -14.29 11.07 11.11
C ARG A 23 -13.55 11.47 9.83
N ALA A 24 -13.40 10.56 8.88
CA ALA A 24 -12.78 10.86 7.58
C ALA A 24 -13.54 11.96 6.83
N ASP A 25 -14.89 11.91 6.82
CA ASP A 25 -15.72 12.95 6.19
C ASP A 25 -15.51 14.33 6.83
N LEU A 26 -15.42 14.39 8.16
CA LEU A 26 -15.16 15.64 8.89
C LEU A 26 -13.76 16.20 8.58
N LEU A 27 -12.75 15.35 8.52
CA LEU A 27 -11.39 15.76 8.17
C LEU A 27 -11.33 16.25 6.73
N LEU A 28 -11.91 15.50 5.78
CA LEU A 28 -11.99 15.92 4.37
C LEU A 28 -12.70 17.25 4.19
N ALA A 29 -13.75 17.52 4.98
CA ALA A 29 -14.45 18.81 4.96
C ALA A 29 -13.58 19.95 5.52
N ALA A 30 -12.69 19.67 6.46
CA ALA A 30 -11.78 20.64 7.07
C ALA A 30 -10.52 20.91 6.27
N MET A 31 -10.08 19.97 5.41
CA MET A 31 -8.87 20.10 4.59
C MET A 31 -9.03 21.14 3.51
N THR A 32 -7.95 21.91 3.26
CA THR A 32 -7.79 22.70 2.02
C THR A 32 -7.56 21.77 0.83
N ILE A 33 -7.64 22.33 -0.39
CA ILE A 33 -7.37 21.56 -1.61
C ILE A 33 -5.90 21.07 -1.65
N GLU A 34 -4.97 21.88 -1.18
CA GLU A 34 -3.54 21.56 -1.11
C GLU A 34 -3.30 20.40 -0.12
N GLN A 35 -3.94 20.44 1.05
CA GLN A 35 -3.86 19.36 2.03
C GLN A 35 -4.45 18.06 1.49
N LYS A 36 -5.56 18.11 0.76
CA LYS A 36 -6.10 16.94 0.07
C LYS A 36 -5.13 16.38 -0.96
N MET A 37 -4.52 17.24 -1.78
CA MET A 37 -3.51 16.81 -2.77
C MET A 37 -2.30 16.16 -2.09
N GLN A 38 -1.86 16.69 -0.94
CA GLN A 38 -0.76 16.12 -0.15
C GLN A 38 -1.05 14.68 0.30
N GLN A 39 -2.29 14.37 0.68
CA GLN A 39 -2.67 13.04 1.14
C GLN A 39 -2.76 11.99 0.02
N LEU A 40 -2.72 12.40 -1.25
CA LEU A 40 -2.80 11.49 -2.40
C LEU A 40 -1.45 10.91 -2.82
N THR A 41 -0.34 11.37 -2.25
CA THR A 41 1.00 11.01 -2.73
C THR A 41 1.99 10.83 -1.60
N GLY A 42 3.02 10.02 -1.84
CA GLY A 42 4.19 10.01 -0.97
C GLY A 42 4.93 11.34 -0.99
N SER A 43 5.63 11.68 0.08
CA SER A 43 6.26 12.99 0.35
C SER A 43 7.78 12.90 0.48
N MET A 44 8.44 12.05 -0.32
CA MET A 44 9.91 12.07 -0.37
C MET A 44 10.42 13.39 -0.98
N PRO A 45 11.49 13.95 -0.48
CA PRO A 45 12.27 13.67 0.73
C PRO A 45 11.85 14.54 1.95
N GLU A 46 10.73 15.25 1.88
CA GLU A 46 10.37 16.34 2.80
C GLU A 46 10.22 15.88 4.25
N ILE A 47 9.87 14.60 4.46
CA ILE A 47 9.63 14.05 5.80
C ILE A 47 10.82 13.31 6.40
N LEU A 48 11.97 13.25 5.71
CA LEU A 48 13.14 12.51 6.19
C LEU A 48 13.69 13.02 7.52
N HIS A 49 13.43 14.24 7.90
CA HIS A 49 13.96 14.88 9.11
C HIS A 49 13.03 14.81 10.33
N GLU A 50 11.81 14.31 10.18
CA GLU A 50 10.82 14.30 11.27
C GLU A 50 11.00 13.17 12.28
N LEU A 51 11.74 12.13 11.93
CA LEU A 51 11.79 10.87 12.65
C LEU A 51 13.23 10.47 12.98
N PRO A 52 13.61 10.39 14.25
CA PRO A 52 15.00 10.22 14.65
C PRO A 52 15.59 8.83 14.37
N GLU A 53 14.76 7.78 14.32
CA GLU A 53 15.25 6.40 14.23
C GLU A 53 14.89 5.70 12.91
N CYS A 54 13.84 6.15 12.25
CA CYS A 54 13.34 5.52 11.02
C CYS A 54 12.90 6.57 10.00
N TYR A 55 13.80 6.94 9.13
CA TYR A 55 13.57 7.89 8.04
C TYR A 55 13.28 7.10 6.76
N GLY A 56 12.04 7.02 6.38
CA GLY A 56 11.61 6.26 5.21
C GLY A 56 11.26 7.14 4.02
N ALA A 57 11.28 6.51 2.87
CA ALA A 57 10.98 7.16 1.60
C ALA A 57 9.50 7.12 1.20
N ARG A 58 8.66 6.43 1.96
CA ARG A 58 7.31 6.05 1.56
C ARG A 58 6.24 6.68 2.43
N HIS A 59 6.50 7.84 2.99
CA HIS A 59 5.60 8.44 3.95
C HIS A 59 4.68 9.48 3.32
N VAL A 60 3.50 9.65 3.91
CA VAL A 60 2.59 10.76 3.63
C VAL A 60 2.77 11.81 4.70
N GLY A 61 2.95 13.07 4.33
CA GLY A 61 3.21 14.15 5.27
C GLY A 61 2.06 14.40 6.23
N ALA A 62 2.41 14.80 7.45
CA ALA A 62 1.44 15.19 8.48
C ALA A 62 0.64 16.44 8.09
N ILE A 63 -0.53 16.61 8.70
CA ILE A 63 -1.32 17.85 8.70
C ILE A 63 -1.56 18.23 10.18
N PRO A 64 -0.58 18.90 10.82
CA PRO A 64 -0.65 19.16 12.27
C PRO A 64 -1.88 19.96 12.70
N GLU A 65 -2.36 20.86 11.84
CA GLU A 65 -3.54 21.69 12.12
C GLU A 65 -4.84 20.88 12.28
N LEU A 66 -4.84 19.65 11.73
CA LEU A 66 -5.96 18.71 11.81
C LEU A 66 -5.68 17.50 12.71
N ASP A 67 -4.56 17.51 13.45
CA ASP A 67 -4.09 16.37 14.25
C ASP A 67 -3.88 15.10 13.40
N ILE A 68 -3.52 15.23 12.12
CA ILE A 68 -3.17 14.11 11.25
C ILE A 68 -1.66 13.89 11.32
N PRO A 69 -1.20 12.75 11.85
CA PRO A 69 0.22 12.44 11.93
C PRO A 69 0.80 12.05 10.57
N THR A 70 2.13 12.01 10.46
CA THR A 70 2.80 11.38 9.31
C THR A 70 2.37 9.92 9.17
N PHE A 71 1.87 9.56 8.00
CA PHE A 71 1.46 8.19 7.69
C PHE A 71 2.65 7.42 7.13
N ARG A 72 3.14 6.44 7.90
CA ARG A 72 4.44 5.79 7.67
C ARG A 72 4.27 4.41 7.06
N ILE A 73 4.89 4.23 5.91
CA ILE A 73 4.77 3.03 5.07
C ILE A 73 6.13 2.36 4.97
N THR A 74 6.18 1.05 5.07
CA THR A 74 7.40 0.25 4.88
C THR A 74 7.16 -0.92 3.96
N ASN A 75 8.25 -1.38 3.32
CA ASN A 75 8.25 -2.56 2.48
C ASN A 75 8.87 -3.75 3.23
N GLY A 76 8.67 -4.93 2.70
CA GLY A 76 9.44 -6.08 3.09
C GLY A 76 8.66 -7.38 3.24
N PRO A 77 8.34 -8.11 2.13
CA PRO A 77 7.66 -9.42 2.21
C PRO A 77 8.44 -10.50 2.99
N VAL A 78 9.67 -10.24 3.39
CA VAL A 78 10.52 -11.11 4.21
C VAL A 78 10.94 -10.47 5.53
N GLY A 79 10.15 -9.52 6.01
CA GLY A 79 10.40 -8.73 7.22
C GLY A 79 10.38 -7.23 6.95
N VAL A 80 10.37 -6.42 8.00
CA VAL A 80 10.38 -4.96 7.88
C VAL A 80 11.63 -4.49 7.13
N GLY A 81 11.45 -3.68 6.09
CA GLY A 81 12.54 -3.23 5.23
C GLY A 81 13.46 -2.24 5.91
N GLN A 82 14.72 -2.62 6.17
CA GLN A 82 15.70 -1.76 6.83
C GLN A 82 16.08 -0.53 6.00
N ASN A 83 16.01 -0.59 4.69
CA ASN A 83 16.28 0.54 3.83
C ASN A 83 15.22 1.65 3.90
N ASP A 84 14.10 1.37 4.53
CA ASP A 84 13.07 2.36 4.84
C ASP A 84 13.36 3.08 6.16
N CYS A 85 14.31 2.57 6.94
CA CYS A 85 14.78 3.13 8.20
C CYS A 85 16.26 3.47 8.07
N VAL A 86 16.60 4.70 7.82
CA VAL A 86 17.98 5.17 7.63
C VAL A 86 18.40 6.10 8.77
N ALA A 87 19.72 6.25 8.93
CA ALA A 87 20.28 7.11 9.99
C ALA A 87 19.88 8.58 9.80
N ALA A 88 19.69 9.29 10.91
CA ALA A 88 19.40 10.72 10.92
C ALA A 88 20.48 11.55 10.17
N SER A 89 21.75 11.11 10.20
CA SER A 89 22.85 11.73 9.47
C SER A 89 22.61 11.74 7.95
N LEU A 90 22.04 10.65 7.40
CA LEU A 90 21.68 10.63 5.98
C LEU A 90 20.54 11.61 5.69
N ALA A 91 19.55 11.69 6.55
CA ALA A 91 18.43 12.60 6.39
C ALA A 91 18.91 14.05 6.32
N GLU A 92 19.85 14.46 7.20
CA GLU A 92 20.44 15.78 7.18
C GLU A 92 21.29 16.03 5.92
N ASP A 93 22.03 15.04 5.45
CA ASP A 93 22.84 15.16 4.24
C ASP A 93 21.97 15.24 2.98
N VAL A 94 20.86 14.51 2.92
CA VAL A 94 19.88 14.62 1.83
C VAL A 94 19.20 16.00 1.85
N LYS A 95 18.76 16.45 3.01
CA LYS A 95 18.13 17.77 3.17
C LYS A 95 19.05 18.91 2.80
N SER A 96 20.33 18.81 3.13
CA SER A 96 21.35 19.82 2.79
C SER A 96 21.89 19.70 1.35
N GLY A 97 21.45 18.72 0.57
CA GLY A 97 21.90 18.47 -0.81
C GLY A 97 23.29 17.83 -0.92
N LYS A 98 23.89 17.38 0.19
CA LYS A 98 25.20 16.70 0.19
C LYS A 98 25.13 15.26 -0.26
N ALA A 99 23.95 14.61 -0.10
CA ALA A 99 23.72 13.24 -0.47
C ALA A 99 22.42 13.09 -1.24
N SER A 100 22.28 11.98 -1.99
CA SER A 100 21.01 11.56 -2.58
C SER A 100 20.44 10.38 -1.81
N PHE A 101 19.12 10.20 -1.86
CA PHE A 101 18.46 9.07 -1.21
C PHE A 101 18.96 7.70 -1.70
N SER A 102 19.52 7.63 -2.90
CA SER A 102 20.08 6.40 -3.47
C SER A 102 21.23 5.80 -2.68
N ILE A 103 21.85 6.56 -1.77
CA ILE A 103 22.93 6.04 -0.91
C ILE A 103 22.45 5.61 0.49
N ALA A 104 21.15 5.47 0.70
CA ALA A 104 20.58 5.05 1.99
C ALA A 104 21.21 3.77 2.56
N TYR A 105 21.58 2.83 1.70
CA TYR A 105 22.25 1.58 2.11
C TYR A 105 23.64 1.77 2.73
N THR A 106 24.30 2.88 2.51
CA THR A 106 25.61 3.19 3.07
C THR A 106 25.52 3.89 4.43
N HIS A 107 24.31 4.26 4.85
CA HIS A 107 24.02 4.95 6.11
C HIS A 107 22.95 4.18 6.90
N PRO A 108 23.29 2.99 7.42
CA PRO A 108 22.31 2.20 8.15
C PRO A 108 21.83 2.93 9.40
N SER A 109 20.55 2.82 9.67
CA SER A 109 19.93 3.26 10.91
C SER A 109 20.36 2.38 12.09
N SER A 110 20.21 2.86 13.33
CA SER A 110 20.25 2.02 14.53
C SER A 110 19.00 1.15 14.67
N ALA A 111 17.94 1.45 13.94
CA ALA A 111 16.73 0.64 13.89
C ALA A 111 17.06 -0.76 13.33
N GLN A 112 16.52 -1.78 13.97
CA GLN A 112 16.75 -3.19 13.61
C GLN A 112 15.42 -3.88 13.35
N ALA A 113 15.44 -4.76 12.35
CA ALA A 113 14.34 -5.66 12.04
C ALA A 113 14.89 -7.05 11.70
N THR A 114 14.08 -8.07 11.92
CA THR A 114 14.46 -9.46 11.68
C THR A 114 14.42 -9.80 10.20
N ALA A 115 15.49 -10.38 9.67
CA ALA A 115 15.46 -11.04 8.37
C ALA A 115 14.72 -12.38 8.53
N LEU A 116 13.46 -12.38 8.12
CA LEU A 116 12.57 -13.54 8.21
C LEU A 116 12.78 -14.50 7.01
N PRO A 117 12.29 -15.74 7.08
CA PRO A 117 12.30 -16.66 5.96
C PRO A 117 11.58 -16.07 4.74
N SER A 118 11.87 -16.60 3.55
CA SER A 118 11.07 -16.26 2.36
C SER A 118 9.61 -16.68 2.52
N ALA A 119 8.68 -15.98 1.88
CA ALA A 119 7.27 -16.34 1.90
C ALA A 119 7.04 -17.79 1.39
N MET A 120 7.79 -18.22 0.37
CA MET A 120 7.77 -19.60 -0.11
C MET A 120 8.21 -20.61 0.97
N GLY A 121 9.21 -20.25 1.77
CA GLY A 121 9.65 -21.06 2.91
C GLY A 121 8.56 -21.19 3.99
N VAL A 122 7.83 -20.11 4.26
CA VAL A 122 6.67 -20.10 5.15
C VAL A 122 5.56 -21.01 4.59
N ALA A 123 5.23 -20.88 3.30
CA ALA A 123 4.18 -21.66 2.65
C ALA A 123 4.51 -23.16 2.56
N ALA A 124 5.80 -23.52 2.50
CA ALA A 124 6.23 -24.93 2.49
C ALA A 124 5.90 -25.68 3.79
N SER A 125 5.52 -24.96 4.85
CA SER A 125 4.98 -25.57 6.07
C SER A 125 3.56 -26.15 5.87
N PHE A 126 2.80 -25.64 4.91
CA PHE A 126 1.35 -25.87 4.72
C PHE A 126 0.51 -25.56 5.97
N GLU A 127 1.03 -24.77 6.89
CA GLU A 127 0.41 -24.46 8.18
C GLU A 127 0.14 -22.96 8.30
N PRO A 128 -1.13 -22.50 8.22
CA PRO A 128 -1.48 -21.08 8.32
C PRO A 128 -1.02 -20.42 9.62
N GLY A 129 -0.91 -21.20 10.71
CA GLY A 129 -0.38 -20.70 11.98
C GLY A 129 1.07 -20.22 11.89
N VAL A 130 1.88 -20.79 10.98
CA VAL A 130 3.25 -20.29 10.72
C VAL A 130 3.22 -18.94 10.02
N ALA A 131 2.33 -18.75 9.05
CA ALA A 131 2.14 -17.46 8.39
C ALA A 131 1.59 -16.39 9.36
N ALA A 132 0.69 -16.77 10.28
CA ALA A 132 0.23 -15.87 11.34
C ALA A 132 1.37 -15.45 12.27
N ALA A 133 2.19 -16.40 12.74
CA ALA A 133 3.35 -16.10 13.59
C ALA A 133 4.39 -15.21 12.88
N PHE A 134 4.56 -15.39 11.56
CA PHE A 134 5.37 -14.53 10.72
C PHE A 134 4.83 -13.08 10.73
N GLY A 135 3.52 -12.92 10.52
CA GLY A 135 2.85 -11.62 10.59
C GLY A 135 2.93 -10.96 11.97
N ASP A 136 2.87 -11.74 13.06
CA ASP A 136 3.00 -11.23 14.43
C ASP A 136 4.39 -10.64 14.72
N VAL A 137 5.46 -11.27 14.22
CA VAL A 137 6.82 -10.71 14.32
C VAL A 137 6.89 -9.37 13.59
N ILE A 138 6.42 -9.33 12.35
CA ILE A 138 6.38 -8.10 11.53
C ILE A 138 5.62 -7.00 12.26
N ALA A 139 4.42 -7.28 12.73
CA ALA A 139 3.57 -6.31 13.39
C ALA A 139 4.21 -5.76 14.68
N THR A 140 4.87 -6.63 15.46
CA THR A 140 5.61 -6.21 16.65
C THR A 140 6.76 -5.25 16.31
N GLU A 141 7.54 -5.57 15.29
CA GLU A 141 8.65 -4.71 14.83
C GLU A 141 8.14 -3.40 14.23
N MET A 142 7.07 -3.42 13.46
CA MET A 142 6.44 -2.22 12.94
C MET A 142 5.98 -1.28 14.05
N ASN A 143 5.31 -1.80 15.07
CA ASN A 143 4.88 -1.01 16.23
C ASN A 143 6.08 -0.40 16.97
N ASN A 144 7.18 -1.16 17.17
CA ASN A 144 8.41 -0.68 17.79
C ASN A 144 9.08 0.45 16.97
N LEU A 145 8.91 0.43 15.64
CA LEU A 145 9.44 1.43 14.73
C LEU A 145 8.43 2.54 14.40
N ALA A 146 7.26 2.51 15.03
CA ALA A 146 6.13 3.42 14.78
C ALA A 146 5.74 3.50 13.29
N LEU A 147 5.73 2.38 12.58
CA LEU A 147 5.27 2.22 11.20
C LEU A 147 3.78 1.87 11.17
N HIS A 148 3.07 2.22 10.11
CA HIS A 148 1.62 2.07 10.03
C HIS A 148 1.18 1.07 8.95
N VAL A 149 1.85 1.09 7.79
CA VAL A 149 1.50 0.26 6.63
C VAL A 149 2.66 -0.65 6.26
N PHE A 150 2.36 -1.91 6.04
CA PHE A 150 3.27 -2.92 5.53
C PHE A 150 2.90 -3.29 4.10
N GLU A 151 3.78 -2.97 3.13
CA GLU A 151 3.58 -3.29 1.72
C GLU A 151 3.80 -4.78 1.45
N ALA A 152 3.01 -5.62 2.09
CA ALA A 152 2.94 -7.08 1.95
C ALA A 152 1.59 -7.60 2.54
N PRO A 153 1.23 -8.87 2.29
CA PRO A 153 1.97 -9.92 1.58
C PRO A 153 2.03 -9.77 0.06
N GLY A 154 3.07 -10.33 -0.54
CA GLY A 154 3.10 -10.61 -1.97
C GLY A 154 2.30 -11.88 -2.28
N VAL A 155 1.21 -11.74 -3.04
CA VAL A 155 0.30 -12.86 -3.35
C VAL A 155 0.24 -13.18 -4.85
N ASN A 156 1.22 -12.74 -5.63
CA ASN A 156 1.42 -13.23 -6.98
C ASN A 156 1.95 -14.67 -6.97
N MET A 157 1.79 -15.38 -8.08
CA MET A 157 2.24 -16.76 -8.18
C MET A 157 3.64 -16.88 -8.72
N ALA A 158 4.43 -17.79 -8.17
CA ALA A 158 5.76 -18.13 -8.65
C ALA A 158 5.68 -19.01 -9.92
N ARG A 159 5.14 -18.46 -11.04
CA ARG A 159 4.85 -19.17 -12.29
C ARG A 159 6.08 -19.70 -13.03
N ILE A 160 7.18 -18.96 -12.95
CA ILE A 160 8.42 -19.32 -13.65
C ILE A 160 9.61 -19.24 -12.69
N PRO A 161 10.59 -20.17 -12.79
CA PRO A 161 11.74 -20.17 -11.87
C PRO A 161 12.58 -18.89 -11.91
N VAL A 162 12.64 -18.23 -13.07
CA VAL A 162 13.45 -17.03 -13.33
C VAL A 162 12.66 -15.72 -13.16
N LEU A 163 11.56 -15.75 -12.45
CA LEU A 163 10.70 -14.57 -12.24
C LEU A 163 11.46 -13.38 -11.62
N GLY A 164 12.41 -13.64 -10.74
CA GLY A 164 13.23 -12.61 -10.08
C GLY A 164 12.69 -12.21 -8.69
N ARG A 165 11.40 -12.44 -8.39
CA ARG A 165 10.75 -12.10 -7.12
C ARG A 165 10.06 -13.28 -6.44
N ASN A 166 10.40 -14.51 -6.79
CA ASN A 166 9.82 -15.71 -6.21
C ASN A 166 9.99 -15.78 -4.68
N PHE A 167 11.03 -15.16 -4.14
CA PHE A 167 11.27 -15.10 -2.69
C PHE A 167 10.19 -14.32 -1.94
N GLU A 168 9.45 -13.43 -2.61
CA GLU A 168 8.38 -12.63 -2.02
C GLU A 168 7.03 -13.35 -1.99
N TYR A 169 6.86 -14.42 -2.78
CA TYR A 169 5.58 -15.06 -3.00
C TYR A 169 5.49 -16.42 -2.32
N PHE A 170 4.28 -16.84 -1.97
CA PHE A 170 4.04 -18.08 -1.23
C PHE A 170 4.20 -19.35 -2.07
N GLY A 171 4.10 -19.27 -3.40
CA GLY A 171 4.29 -20.42 -4.28
C GLY A 171 3.52 -20.32 -5.60
N GLU A 172 3.26 -21.49 -6.18
CA GLU A 172 2.60 -21.62 -7.49
C GLU A 172 1.08 -21.79 -7.39
N ASP A 173 0.60 -22.26 -6.24
CA ASP A 173 -0.82 -22.56 -6.00
C ASP A 173 -1.54 -21.31 -5.50
N PRO A 174 -2.60 -20.85 -6.19
CA PRO A 174 -3.31 -19.65 -5.82
C PRO A 174 -4.11 -19.79 -4.51
N TYR A 175 -4.63 -20.99 -4.22
CA TYR A 175 -5.39 -21.21 -2.99
C TYR A 175 -4.47 -21.23 -1.76
N LEU A 176 -3.36 -21.94 -1.82
CA LEU A 176 -2.34 -21.93 -0.76
C LEU A 176 -1.83 -20.52 -0.51
N THR A 177 -1.54 -19.78 -1.59
CA THR A 177 -1.12 -18.38 -1.54
C THR A 177 -2.18 -17.52 -0.81
N GLY A 178 -3.45 -17.70 -1.16
CA GLY A 178 -4.55 -17.00 -0.49
C GLY A 178 -4.67 -17.35 0.99
N VAL A 179 -4.62 -18.64 1.36
CA VAL A 179 -4.70 -19.07 2.77
C VAL A 179 -3.56 -18.49 3.61
N MET A 180 -2.32 -18.56 3.12
CA MET A 180 -1.15 -18.03 3.83
C MET A 180 -1.19 -16.50 3.91
N GLY A 181 -1.53 -15.82 2.81
CA GLY A 181 -1.67 -14.38 2.77
C GLY A 181 -2.75 -13.87 3.73
N VAL A 182 -3.89 -14.53 3.81
CA VAL A 182 -4.97 -14.19 4.77
C VAL A 182 -4.50 -14.32 6.21
N ALA A 183 -3.74 -15.37 6.53
CA ALA A 183 -3.23 -15.58 7.88
C ALA A 183 -2.25 -14.46 8.29
N GLU A 184 -1.32 -14.09 7.40
CA GLU A 184 -0.39 -12.99 7.61
C GLU A 184 -1.11 -11.64 7.75
N ILE A 185 -2.04 -11.32 6.84
CA ILE A 185 -2.84 -10.07 6.88
C ILE A 185 -3.57 -9.94 8.23
N LYS A 186 -4.25 -10.99 8.67
CA LYS A 186 -4.99 -10.97 9.94
C LYS A 186 -4.09 -10.73 11.14
N ALA A 187 -2.91 -11.35 11.17
CA ALA A 187 -1.95 -11.16 12.24
C ALA A 187 -1.45 -9.71 12.29
N ILE A 188 -1.05 -9.15 11.15
CA ILE A 188 -0.61 -7.75 11.06
C ILE A 188 -1.73 -6.79 11.48
N GLN A 189 -2.93 -6.96 10.95
CA GLN A 189 -4.04 -6.03 11.19
C GLN A 189 -4.61 -6.15 12.61
N SER A 190 -4.43 -7.29 13.28
CA SER A 190 -4.85 -7.46 14.68
C SER A 190 -4.11 -6.52 15.64
N GLN A 191 -2.98 -5.96 15.24
CA GLN A 191 -2.18 -5.01 16.00
C GLN A 191 -2.37 -3.54 15.57
N ASN A 192 -3.51 -3.21 14.94
CA ASN A 192 -3.86 -1.88 14.44
C ASN A 192 -2.89 -1.35 13.36
N LEU A 193 -2.42 -2.23 12.49
CA LEU A 193 -1.58 -1.93 11.36
C LEU A 193 -2.33 -2.23 10.06
N ILE A 194 -1.84 -1.73 8.95
CA ILE A 194 -2.38 -1.98 7.61
C ILE A 194 -1.50 -2.98 6.87
N GLY A 195 -2.08 -4.14 6.49
CA GLY A 195 -1.51 -5.02 5.49
C GLY A 195 -1.89 -4.57 4.08
N MET A 196 -0.98 -4.75 3.12
CA MET A 196 -1.19 -4.35 1.71
C MET A 196 -0.89 -5.52 0.78
N ALA A 197 -1.91 -6.23 0.33
CA ALA A 197 -1.71 -7.32 -0.62
C ALA A 197 -1.24 -6.79 -1.99
N LYS A 198 -0.22 -7.45 -2.57
CA LYS A 198 0.43 -7.01 -3.82
C LYS A 198 0.87 -8.17 -4.69
N HIS A 199 1.07 -7.96 -5.98
CA HIS A 199 0.85 -6.79 -6.82
C HIS A 199 -0.37 -7.05 -7.70
N PHE A 200 -1.39 -6.25 -7.60
CA PHE A 200 -2.70 -6.44 -8.24
C PHE A 200 -2.69 -5.89 -9.67
N VAL A 201 -2.67 -6.70 -10.74
CA VAL A 201 -2.62 -8.16 -10.84
C VAL A 201 -1.81 -8.56 -12.08
N GLY A 202 -1.31 -9.79 -12.11
CA GLY A 202 -0.68 -10.34 -13.31
C GLY A 202 0.81 -9.99 -13.47
N ASN A 203 1.50 -9.54 -12.42
CA ASN A 203 2.94 -9.26 -12.42
C ASN A 203 3.74 -10.49 -12.01
N GLU A 204 3.68 -11.56 -12.82
CA GLU A 204 4.38 -12.82 -12.58
C GLU A 204 5.71 -12.93 -13.36
N GLN A 205 6.29 -11.80 -13.75
CA GLN A 205 7.66 -11.68 -14.25
C GLN A 205 8.15 -10.24 -14.17
N GLU A 206 9.47 -10.05 -14.09
CA GLU A 206 10.10 -8.73 -13.92
C GLU A 206 10.70 -8.15 -15.19
N ALA A 207 10.92 -8.98 -16.22
CA ALA A 207 11.45 -8.50 -17.48
C ALA A 207 10.49 -7.49 -18.12
N ASN A 208 10.96 -6.24 -18.28
CA ASN A 208 10.18 -5.15 -18.87
C ASN A 208 8.82 -4.87 -18.17
N ARG A 209 8.73 -5.11 -16.88
CA ARG A 209 7.49 -5.11 -16.07
C ARG A 209 6.62 -3.87 -16.24
N GLN A 210 7.22 -2.69 -16.47
CA GLN A 210 6.47 -1.44 -16.65
C GLN A 210 5.79 -1.29 -18.03
N ARG A 211 6.03 -2.19 -18.97
CA ARG A 211 5.51 -2.13 -20.35
C ARG A 211 4.91 -3.43 -20.85
N ILE A 212 5.08 -4.52 -20.09
CA ILE A 212 4.57 -5.82 -20.52
C ILE A 212 3.05 -5.81 -20.62
N GLN A 213 2.56 -6.40 -21.72
CA GLN A 213 1.15 -6.64 -21.96
C GLN A 213 0.83 -8.07 -21.55
N THR A 214 0.14 -8.23 -20.44
CA THR A 214 -0.29 -9.53 -19.95
C THR A 214 -1.69 -9.82 -20.47
N THR A 215 -1.83 -10.78 -21.39
CA THR A 215 -3.12 -11.22 -21.89
C THR A 215 -3.55 -12.46 -21.14
N ILE A 216 -4.66 -12.39 -20.44
CA ILE A 216 -5.18 -13.46 -19.59
C ILE A 216 -6.66 -13.67 -19.93
N ASP A 217 -7.04 -14.92 -20.19
CA ASP A 217 -8.46 -15.28 -20.33
C ASP A 217 -9.21 -14.96 -19.03
N ASN A 218 -10.47 -14.48 -19.14
CA ASN A 218 -11.24 -14.03 -17.99
C ASN A 218 -11.47 -15.12 -16.94
N GLN A 219 -11.68 -16.36 -17.36
CA GLN A 219 -11.83 -17.47 -16.42
C GLN A 219 -10.53 -17.71 -15.66
N VAL A 220 -9.40 -17.78 -16.38
CA VAL A 220 -8.07 -17.96 -15.77
C VAL A 220 -7.72 -16.78 -14.86
N LEU A 221 -8.05 -15.56 -15.26
CA LEU A 221 -7.84 -14.37 -14.46
C LEU A 221 -8.59 -14.48 -13.12
N ARG A 222 -9.86 -14.86 -13.14
CA ARG A 222 -10.70 -14.97 -11.95
C ARG A 222 -10.35 -16.17 -11.07
N GLU A 223 -10.09 -17.33 -11.65
CA GLU A 223 -9.89 -18.57 -10.90
C GLU A 223 -8.45 -18.74 -10.37
N MET A 224 -7.47 -18.07 -10.97
CA MET A 224 -6.06 -18.19 -10.58
C MET A 224 -5.47 -16.88 -10.07
N TYR A 225 -5.40 -15.85 -10.92
CA TYR A 225 -4.63 -14.64 -10.60
C TYR A 225 -5.35 -13.74 -9.59
N LEU A 226 -6.66 -13.69 -9.63
CA LEU A 226 -7.47 -12.88 -8.73
C LEU A 226 -7.83 -13.61 -7.43
N LEU A 227 -7.83 -14.94 -7.41
CA LEU A 227 -8.26 -15.73 -6.24
C LEU A 227 -7.52 -15.35 -4.94
N PRO A 228 -6.18 -15.22 -4.87
CA PRO A 228 -5.50 -14.84 -3.64
C PRO A 228 -5.91 -13.44 -3.15
N PHE A 229 -6.14 -12.50 -4.06
CA PHE A 229 -6.61 -11.17 -3.73
C PHE A 229 -8.06 -11.14 -3.27
N GLU A 230 -8.93 -11.94 -3.89
CA GLU A 230 -10.31 -12.10 -3.45
C GLU A 230 -10.36 -12.62 -2.00
N MET A 231 -9.55 -13.63 -1.69
CA MET A 231 -9.41 -14.16 -0.33
C MET A 231 -8.85 -13.11 0.63
N ALA A 232 -7.83 -12.35 0.21
CA ALA A 232 -7.29 -11.25 1.02
C ALA A 232 -8.37 -10.21 1.37
N VAL A 233 -9.24 -9.86 0.43
CA VAL A 233 -10.34 -8.92 0.65
C VAL A 233 -11.46 -9.53 1.48
N LYS A 234 -11.99 -10.69 1.07
CA LYS A 234 -13.18 -11.27 1.68
C LYS A 234 -12.91 -11.94 3.03
N ASP A 235 -11.81 -12.67 3.13
CA ASP A 235 -11.47 -13.45 4.32
C ASP A 235 -10.46 -12.71 5.21
N GLY A 236 -9.47 -12.03 4.61
CA GLY A 236 -8.42 -11.29 5.30
C GLY A 236 -8.85 -9.88 5.73
N LYS A 237 -9.90 -9.33 5.12
CA LYS A 237 -10.30 -7.93 5.32
C LYS A 237 -9.13 -6.97 5.13
N VAL A 238 -8.30 -7.23 4.11
CA VAL A 238 -7.12 -6.43 3.84
C VAL A 238 -7.49 -4.95 3.65
N ALA A 239 -6.75 -4.08 4.33
CA ALA A 239 -7.04 -2.64 4.34
C ALA A 239 -6.41 -1.88 3.16
N SER A 240 -5.44 -2.49 2.47
CA SER A 240 -4.84 -1.88 1.27
C SER A 240 -4.48 -2.91 0.21
N ILE A 241 -4.47 -2.45 -1.05
CA ILE A 241 -4.04 -3.20 -2.24
C ILE A 241 -3.01 -2.36 -3.00
N MET A 242 -1.94 -2.98 -3.49
CA MET A 242 -1.00 -2.31 -4.39
C MET A 242 -1.25 -2.75 -5.82
N CYS A 243 -1.55 -1.80 -6.74
CA CYS A 243 -1.66 -2.10 -8.16
C CYS A 243 -0.30 -2.34 -8.81
N ALA A 244 -0.27 -3.19 -9.83
CA ALA A 244 0.95 -3.68 -10.46
C ALA A 244 1.47 -2.78 -11.58
N TYR A 245 2.71 -3.06 -12.04
CA TYR A 245 3.36 -2.30 -13.12
C TYR A 245 2.85 -2.62 -14.52
N ASN A 246 2.34 -3.83 -14.74
CA ASN A 246 2.01 -4.36 -16.06
C ASN A 246 0.65 -3.91 -16.55
N TYR A 247 0.41 -4.18 -17.84
CA TYR A 247 -0.91 -4.08 -18.43
C TYR A 247 -1.62 -5.43 -18.33
N VAL A 248 -2.91 -5.41 -18.08
CA VAL A 248 -3.80 -6.58 -18.11
C VAL A 248 -4.84 -6.37 -19.18
N ASN A 249 -4.87 -7.25 -20.19
CA ASN A 249 -5.81 -7.21 -21.29
C ASN A 249 -5.91 -5.83 -21.97
N GLY A 250 -4.75 -5.18 -22.14
CA GLY A 250 -4.63 -3.91 -22.84
C GLY A 250 -4.76 -2.66 -21.97
N VAL A 251 -5.11 -2.79 -20.65
CA VAL A 251 -5.24 -1.66 -19.74
C VAL A 251 -4.20 -1.75 -18.63
N HIS A 252 -3.54 -0.64 -18.31
CA HIS A 252 -2.54 -0.59 -17.22
C HIS A 252 -3.19 -0.89 -15.88
N SER A 253 -2.56 -1.73 -15.04
CA SER A 253 -3.15 -2.21 -13.79
C SER A 253 -3.65 -1.10 -12.87
N CYS A 254 -2.89 0.01 -12.74
CA CYS A 254 -3.27 1.16 -11.90
C CYS A 254 -4.32 2.10 -12.54
N GLU A 255 -4.76 1.83 -13.77
CA GLU A 255 -5.80 2.57 -14.49
C GLU A 255 -7.00 1.68 -14.88
N ASN A 256 -6.99 0.44 -14.41
CA ASN A 256 -7.94 -0.56 -14.86
C ASN A 256 -9.25 -0.49 -14.07
N ASP A 257 -10.19 0.31 -14.58
CA ASP A 257 -11.52 0.50 -13.98
C ASP A 257 -12.26 -0.82 -13.74
N GLU A 258 -12.16 -1.77 -14.68
CA GLU A 258 -12.80 -3.09 -14.51
C GLU A 258 -12.22 -3.84 -13.31
N LEU A 259 -10.90 -3.81 -13.13
CA LEU A 259 -10.25 -4.51 -12.03
C LEU A 259 -10.39 -3.78 -10.69
N LEU A 260 -10.18 -2.45 -10.66
CA LEU A 260 -10.13 -1.69 -9.42
C LEU A 260 -11.53 -1.28 -8.92
N ASN A 261 -12.41 -0.84 -9.81
CA ASN A 261 -13.75 -0.39 -9.41
C ASN A 261 -14.79 -1.51 -9.46
N ASN A 262 -14.85 -2.30 -10.57
CA ASN A 262 -15.88 -3.33 -10.67
C ASN A 262 -15.50 -4.57 -9.86
N VAL A 263 -14.36 -5.20 -10.13
CA VAL A 263 -13.98 -6.45 -9.45
C VAL A 263 -13.65 -6.20 -7.98
N LEU A 264 -12.66 -5.35 -7.71
CA LEU A 264 -12.13 -5.16 -6.34
C LEU A 264 -13.18 -4.52 -5.43
N ARG A 265 -13.74 -3.35 -5.82
CA ARG A 265 -14.64 -2.60 -4.93
C ARG A 265 -16.07 -3.13 -4.99
N LYS A 266 -16.64 -3.28 -6.19
CA LYS A 266 -18.06 -3.61 -6.31
C LYS A 266 -18.35 -5.09 -6.08
N ASP A 267 -17.62 -6.01 -6.75
CA ASP A 267 -17.87 -7.44 -6.64
C ASP A 267 -17.41 -8.01 -5.29
N TRP A 268 -16.25 -7.57 -4.78
CA TRP A 268 -15.68 -8.11 -3.54
C TRP A 268 -15.99 -7.26 -2.30
N GLY A 269 -16.46 -6.03 -2.47
CA GLY A 269 -16.79 -5.13 -1.38
C GLY A 269 -15.56 -4.54 -0.67
N PHE A 270 -14.45 -4.34 -1.39
CA PHE A 270 -13.25 -3.73 -0.84
C PHE A 270 -13.51 -2.28 -0.43
N THR A 271 -13.27 -1.97 0.83
CA THR A 271 -13.46 -0.64 1.42
C THR A 271 -12.14 0.10 1.69
N GLY A 272 -11.01 -0.59 1.54
CA GLY A 272 -9.68 -0.03 1.73
C GLY A 272 -9.20 0.87 0.60
N TYR A 273 -7.93 1.26 0.61
CA TYR A 273 -7.34 2.11 -0.42
C TYR A 273 -6.42 1.31 -1.36
N VAL A 274 -6.31 1.79 -2.60
CA VAL A 274 -5.38 1.24 -3.61
C VAL A 274 -4.19 2.18 -3.76
N GLN A 275 -2.99 1.66 -3.48
CA GLN A 275 -1.72 2.34 -3.69
C GLN A 275 -1.09 1.90 -5.00
N SER A 276 -0.37 2.80 -5.68
CA SER A 276 0.46 2.41 -6.81
C SER A 276 1.74 1.73 -6.34
N ASP A 277 2.25 0.77 -7.10
CA ASP A 277 3.68 0.44 -7.01
C ASP A 277 4.51 1.67 -7.41
N PHE A 278 5.80 1.71 -7.02
CA PHE A 278 6.66 2.88 -7.22
C PHE A 278 6.77 3.27 -8.69
N PHE A 279 6.34 4.49 -9.02
CA PHE A 279 6.35 5.01 -10.40
C PHE A 279 5.49 4.18 -11.38
N ALA A 280 4.49 3.48 -10.90
CA ALA A 280 3.65 2.61 -11.72
C ALA A 280 2.58 3.37 -12.50
N ILE A 281 2.16 4.55 -12.10
CA ILE A 281 1.08 5.26 -12.79
C ILE A 281 1.53 5.86 -14.12
N LYS A 282 0.57 6.06 -15.05
CA LYS A 282 0.86 6.49 -16.42
C LYS A 282 0.11 7.75 -16.83
N SER A 283 -0.90 8.17 -16.07
CA SER A 283 -1.67 9.38 -16.35
C SER A 283 -2.25 9.99 -15.08
N THR A 284 -2.63 11.25 -15.13
CA THR A 284 -3.27 11.94 -14.00
C THR A 284 -4.75 11.54 -13.88
N VAL A 285 -5.53 11.78 -14.94
CA VAL A 285 -6.99 11.61 -14.92
C VAL A 285 -7.41 10.16 -15.08
N GLY A 286 -6.74 9.42 -15.97
CA GLY A 286 -7.05 7.99 -16.21
C GLY A 286 -6.87 7.17 -14.95
N THR A 287 -5.76 7.38 -14.25
CA THR A 287 -5.44 6.65 -13.01
C THR A 287 -6.43 6.97 -11.89
N LEU A 288 -6.82 8.26 -11.71
CA LEU A 288 -7.84 8.64 -10.74
C LEU A 288 -9.21 8.02 -11.05
N LYS A 289 -9.64 8.07 -12.31
CA LYS A 289 -10.91 7.48 -12.74
C LYS A 289 -10.87 5.94 -12.70
N GLY A 290 -9.69 5.37 -12.91
CA GLY A 290 -9.48 3.93 -12.86
C GLY A 290 -9.58 3.32 -11.46
N GLY A 291 -9.59 4.14 -10.40
CA GLY A 291 -9.81 3.66 -9.04
C GLY A 291 -8.58 3.59 -8.15
N LEU A 292 -7.47 4.24 -8.53
CA LEU A 292 -6.32 4.43 -7.66
C LEU A 292 -6.59 5.53 -6.62
N ASP A 293 -6.08 5.36 -5.40
CA ASP A 293 -6.23 6.32 -4.31
C ASP A 293 -4.91 7.02 -3.93
N HIS A 294 -3.75 6.39 -4.20
CA HIS A 294 -2.48 6.88 -3.69
C HIS A 294 -1.32 6.64 -4.67
N GLU A 295 -0.64 7.72 -5.11
CA GLU A 295 0.55 7.66 -5.96
C GLU A 295 1.83 7.58 -5.13
N MET A 296 2.69 6.58 -5.40
CA MET A 296 3.95 6.39 -4.70
C MET A 296 5.16 6.38 -5.65
N PRO A 297 6.35 6.78 -5.18
CA PRO A 297 6.69 7.30 -3.85
C PRO A 297 6.63 8.83 -3.75
N ILE A 298 6.44 9.52 -4.85
CA ILE A 298 6.44 10.99 -4.96
C ILE A 298 5.37 11.47 -5.95
N PRO A 299 4.91 12.72 -5.86
CA PRO A 299 3.92 13.29 -6.77
C PRO A 299 4.49 13.54 -8.17
N GLN A 300 4.38 12.56 -9.07
CA GLN A 300 4.74 12.70 -10.48
C GLN A 300 3.57 13.15 -11.33
N PHE A 301 2.59 12.25 -11.50
CA PHE A 301 1.38 12.49 -12.27
C PHE A 301 0.34 13.23 -11.45
N TRP A 302 0.29 13.00 -10.15
CA TRP A 302 -0.59 13.68 -9.21
C TRP A 302 0.09 14.85 -8.50
N SER A 303 1.06 15.48 -9.16
CA SER A 303 1.62 16.73 -8.65
C SER A 303 0.52 17.80 -8.53
N PRO A 304 0.60 18.72 -7.56
CA PRO A 304 -0.39 19.80 -7.40
C PRO A 304 -0.65 20.55 -8.71
N LYS A 305 0.40 20.77 -9.52
CA LYS A 305 0.29 21.41 -10.84
C LYS A 305 -0.60 20.61 -11.80
N ASN A 306 -0.39 19.30 -11.90
CA ASN A 306 -1.15 18.46 -12.83
C ASN A 306 -2.60 18.28 -12.38
N LEU A 307 -2.80 18.14 -11.08
CA LEU A 307 -4.15 18.01 -10.50
C LEU A 307 -4.93 19.31 -10.66
N GLN A 308 -4.30 20.47 -10.41
CA GLN A 308 -4.94 21.77 -10.62
C GLN A 308 -5.29 21.98 -12.09
N ALA A 309 -4.40 21.65 -13.01
CA ALA A 309 -4.68 21.75 -14.44
C ALA A 309 -5.87 20.87 -14.89
N ALA A 310 -6.01 19.69 -14.30
CA ALA A 310 -7.14 18.80 -14.59
C ALA A 310 -8.48 19.31 -14.03
N LEU A 311 -8.44 20.00 -12.87
CA LEU A 311 -9.60 20.72 -12.31
C LEU A 311 -10.01 21.91 -13.19
N ASP A 312 -9.05 22.75 -13.56
CA ASP A 312 -9.27 23.93 -14.39
C ASP A 312 -9.83 23.57 -15.77
N ALA A 313 -9.38 22.43 -16.31
CA ALA A 313 -9.90 21.88 -17.57
C ALA A 313 -11.27 21.18 -17.44
N GLY A 314 -11.82 21.05 -16.23
CA GLY A 314 -13.08 20.34 -15.97
C GLY A 314 -13.03 18.82 -16.24
N THR A 315 -11.84 18.25 -16.40
CA THR A 315 -11.65 16.79 -16.59
C THR A 315 -11.69 16.00 -15.28
N LEU A 316 -11.47 16.69 -14.16
CA LEU A 316 -11.73 16.25 -12.80
C LEU A 316 -12.71 17.22 -12.13
N SER A 317 -13.53 16.71 -11.22
CA SER A 317 -14.37 17.54 -10.35
C SER A 317 -13.80 17.54 -8.93
N ALA A 318 -14.09 18.58 -8.15
CA ALA A 318 -13.71 18.64 -6.73
C ALA A 318 -14.32 17.45 -5.94
N VAL A 319 -15.44 16.91 -6.40
CA VAL A 319 -16.08 15.70 -5.83
C VAL A 319 -15.25 14.45 -6.07
N SER A 320 -14.47 14.37 -7.16
CA SER A 320 -13.57 13.24 -7.41
C SER A 320 -12.51 13.08 -6.32
N TYR A 321 -12.14 14.16 -5.61
CA TYR A 321 -11.24 14.11 -4.45
C TYR A 321 -11.91 13.61 -3.16
N THR A 322 -13.22 13.75 -3.04
CA THR A 322 -13.95 13.30 -1.84
C THR A 322 -14.24 11.82 -1.85
N HIS A 323 -14.13 11.15 -3.02
CA HIS A 323 -14.22 9.68 -3.14
C HIS A 323 -12.89 8.98 -2.83
N LEU A 324 -11.77 9.71 -2.86
CA LEU A 324 -10.49 9.24 -2.35
C LEU A 324 -10.58 9.27 -0.82
N ARG A 325 -11.08 8.20 -0.24
CA ARG A 325 -11.25 8.07 1.20
C ARG A 325 -9.88 8.03 1.84
N ALA A 326 -9.55 9.06 2.64
CA ALA A 326 -8.50 8.94 3.62
C ALA A 326 -8.92 7.84 4.60
N HIS A 327 -8.35 6.65 4.49
CA HIS A 327 -8.58 5.58 5.42
C HIS A 327 -7.74 5.85 6.65
N GLU A 328 -8.32 6.48 7.66
CA GLU A 328 -7.79 6.43 9.00
C GLU A 328 -8.30 5.14 9.65
N THR A 329 -7.42 4.18 9.79
CA THR A 329 -7.60 3.05 10.70
C THR A 329 -7.23 3.44 12.12
#